data_12c138855e1cd455125da7c5833a8c9e
#
_entry.id   12c138855e1cd455125da7c5833a8c9e
#
_cell.length_a   1.000
_cell.length_b   1.000
_cell.length_c   1.000
_cell.angle_alpha   90.00
_cell.angle_beta   90.00
_cell.angle_gamma   90.00
#
_symmetry.space_group_name_H-M   'P 1'
#
loop_
_entity.id
_entity.type
_entity.pdbx_description
1 polymer ?
#
loop_
_entity_poly.entity_id
_entity_poly.type
_entity_poly.pdbx_seq_one_letter_code
_entity_poly.pdbx_strand_id
1 'polypeptide(L)'
;MSEINKQWLGLPLNLLWGYLAIAVFMTGDGFELAFLSHYIKSLGFTPAEASFAFTLYGLAAALSAWISGVVAEIITPQKTMLIGFVLWCVFHVLFLVFGLGQANYALMLLFYGIRGLAYPLFLYAFIVVIIHNVRSDKSSSALGWYWAVYSVGIGVAGSYIPSFTIPHIGEMGTLWLALAFCLAGGV
;
A
#
# COMPACT_ATOMS: atom_id res chain seq x y z
N MET A 1 34.91 0.22 10.27
CA MET A 1 33.67 0.48 11.04
C MET A 1 32.65 0.95 10.02
N SER A 2 31.73 0.06 9.72
CA SER A 2 30.89 0.04 8.54
C SER A 2 29.82 1.15 8.51
N GLU A 3 29.37 1.51 7.32
CA GLU A 3 28.29 2.46 7.02
C GLU A 3 26.94 2.16 7.71
N ILE A 4 26.81 0.99 8.33
CA ILE A 4 25.62 0.49 9.04
C ILE A 4 25.15 1.41 10.19
N ASN A 5 25.97 2.39 10.61
CA ASN A 5 25.68 3.22 11.79
C ASN A 5 25.35 4.70 11.50
N LYS A 6 25.26 5.12 10.25
CA LYS A 6 24.86 6.51 9.94
C LYS A 6 23.35 6.65 10.10
N GLN A 7 22.94 7.43 11.09
CA GLN A 7 21.55 7.78 11.34
C GLN A 7 21.39 9.29 11.39
N TRP A 8 20.27 9.78 10.85
CA TRP A 8 19.85 11.17 10.99
C TRP A 8 18.54 11.20 11.79
N LEU A 9 18.59 11.76 13.00
CA LEU A 9 17.44 11.79 13.92
C LEU A 9 16.77 10.40 14.11
N GLY A 10 17.58 9.33 14.14
CA GLY A 10 17.08 7.96 14.26
C GLY A 10 16.66 7.28 12.96
N LEU A 11 16.66 8.00 11.83
CA LEU A 11 16.43 7.44 10.50
C LEU A 11 17.70 6.69 10.04
N PRO A 12 17.63 5.38 9.75
CA PRO A 12 18.77 4.63 9.23
C PRO A 12 19.02 4.99 7.77
N LEU A 13 20.12 5.69 7.48
CA LEU A 13 20.42 6.21 6.14
C LEU A 13 20.69 5.10 5.11
N ASN A 14 21.13 3.93 5.55
CA ASN A 14 21.29 2.75 4.69
C ASN A 14 19.97 2.17 4.18
N LEU A 15 18.85 2.51 4.82
CA LEU A 15 17.51 2.08 4.42
C LEU A 15 16.66 3.23 3.82
N LEU A 16 17.25 4.40 3.61
CA LEU A 16 16.53 5.60 3.16
C LEU A 16 15.68 5.36 1.92
N TRP A 17 16.20 4.65 0.92
CA TRP A 17 15.47 4.30 -0.29
C TRP A 17 14.22 3.45 0.00
N GLY A 18 14.31 2.51 0.94
CA GLY A 18 13.15 1.73 1.37
C GLY A 18 12.07 2.60 2.02
N TYR A 19 12.44 3.57 2.87
CA TYR A 19 11.47 4.51 3.44
C TYR A 19 10.82 5.40 2.37
N LEU A 20 11.59 5.88 1.39
CA LEU A 20 11.04 6.64 0.26
C LEU A 20 10.11 5.77 -0.60
N ALA A 21 10.50 4.53 -0.87
CA ALA A 21 9.68 3.56 -1.57
C ALA A 21 8.33 3.35 -0.88
N ILE A 22 8.34 3.13 0.45
CA ILE A 22 7.11 3.02 1.25
C ILE A 22 6.27 4.30 1.17
N ALA A 23 6.88 5.49 1.31
CA ALA A 23 6.14 6.76 1.22
C ALA A 23 5.44 6.91 -0.13
N VAL A 24 6.13 6.64 -1.24
CA VAL A 24 5.60 6.76 -2.60
C VAL A 24 4.53 5.71 -2.87
N PHE A 25 4.77 4.44 -2.50
CA PHE A 25 3.79 3.37 -2.64
C PHE A 25 2.51 3.69 -1.86
N MET A 26 2.63 4.11 -0.59
CA MET A 26 1.49 4.45 0.26
C MET A 26 0.76 5.71 -0.21
N THR A 27 1.42 6.60 -0.93
CA THR A 27 0.74 7.72 -1.59
C THR A 27 -0.23 7.20 -2.64
N GLY A 28 0.19 6.26 -3.50
CA GLY A 28 -0.68 5.65 -4.50
C GLY A 28 -1.82 4.85 -3.87
N ASP A 29 -1.52 3.98 -2.92
CA ASP A 29 -2.55 3.16 -2.22
C ASP A 29 -3.56 4.04 -1.47
N GLY A 30 -3.11 5.17 -0.93
CA GLY A 30 -3.95 6.12 -0.20
C GLY A 30 -4.96 6.89 -1.05
N PHE A 31 -4.79 6.98 -2.38
CA PHE A 31 -5.73 7.68 -3.27
C PHE A 31 -7.17 7.21 -3.10
N GLU A 32 -7.34 5.92 -2.89
CA GLU A 32 -8.66 5.30 -2.77
C GLU A 32 -9.45 5.74 -1.54
N LEU A 33 -8.75 6.01 -0.45
CA LEU A 33 -9.39 6.46 0.79
C LEU A 33 -10.12 7.78 0.61
N ALA A 34 -9.68 8.62 -0.34
CA ALA A 34 -10.27 9.92 -0.58
C ALA A 34 -11.64 9.85 -1.29
N PHE A 35 -11.82 8.90 -2.22
CA PHE A 35 -12.98 8.97 -3.12
C PHE A 35 -13.57 7.63 -3.57
N LEU A 36 -12.89 6.49 -3.41
CA LEU A 36 -13.33 5.21 -3.98
C LEU A 36 -14.75 4.82 -3.52
N SER A 37 -15.11 5.08 -2.25
CA SER A 37 -16.48 4.81 -1.77
C SER A 37 -17.53 5.63 -2.53
N HIS A 38 -17.21 6.89 -2.84
CA HIS A 38 -18.09 7.75 -3.65
C HIS A 38 -18.17 7.22 -5.09
N TYR A 39 -17.05 6.86 -5.67
CA TYR A 39 -16.98 6.33 -7.03
C TYR A 39 -17.75 5.02 -7.19
N ILE A 40 -17.63 4.07 -6.27
CA ILE A 40 -18.43 2.83 -6.29
C ILE A 40 -19.94 3.15 -6.27
N LYS A 41 -20.36 4.12 -5.45
CA LYS A 41 -21.77 4.55 -5.43
C LYS A 41 -22.20 5.21 -6.74
N SER A 42 -21.35 5.98 -7.40
CA SER A 42 -21.66 6.59 -8.70
C SER A 42 -21.84 5.56 -9.83
N LEU A 43 -21.27 4.36 -9.67
CA LEU A 43 -21.48 3.21 -10.56
C LEU A 43 -22.85 2.51 -10.34
N GLY A 44 -23.67 2.97 -9.40
CA GLY A 44 -25.00 2.44 -9.12
C GLY A 44 -25.09 1.48 -7.92
N PHE A 45 -23.99 1.28 -7.20
CA PHE A 45 -23.99 0.43 -6.00
C PHE A 45 -24.46 1.17 -4.76
N THR A 46 -25.04 0.44 -3.84
CA THR A 46 -25.53 0.97 -2.57
C THR A 46 -24.38 1.36 -1.62
N PRO A 47 -24.63 2.25 -0.64
CA PRO A 47 -23.64 2.54 0.40
C PRO A 47 -23.18 1.30 1.18
N ALA A 48 -24.06 0.32 1.39
CA ALA A 48 -23.74 -0.93 2.06
C ALA A 48 -22.76 -1.78 1.23
N GLU A 49 -22.99 -1.89 -0.07
CA GLU A 49 -22.08 -2.60 -0.99
C GLU A 49 -20.71 -1.93 -1.07
N ALA A 50 -20.65 -0.60 -1.15
CA ALA A 50 -19.39 0.13 -1.11
C ALA A 50 -18.64 -0.13 0.22
N SER A 51 -19.33 -0.06 1.35
CA SER A 51 -18.72 -0.33 2.67
C SER A 51 -18.27 -1.79 2.81
N PHE A 52 -19.00 -2.74 2.25
CA PHE A 52 -18.64 -4.15 2.30
C PHE A 52 -17.35 -4.44 1.51
N ALA A 53 -17.14 -3.76 0.38
CA ALA A 53 -15.87 -3.87 -0.36
C ALA A 53 -14.67 -3.47 0.50
N PHE A 54 -14.74 -2.34 1.22
CA PHE A 54 -13.69 -1.92 2.15
C PHE A 54 -13.54 -2.88 3.34
N THR A 55 -14.65 -3.42 3.85
CA THR A 55 -14.60 -4.42 4.93
C THR A 55 -13.85 -5.67 4.49
N LEU A 56 -14.16 -6.19 3.30
CA LEU A 56 -13.49 -7.37 2.74
C LEU A 56 -12.00 -7.12 2.53
N TYR A 57 -11.64 -5.94 1.97
CA TYR A 57 -10.25 -5.52 1.85
C TYR A 57 -9.54 -5.47 3.20
N GLY A 58 -10.15 -4.84 4.20
CA GLY A 58 -9.60 -4.71 5.55
C GLY A 58 -9.41 -6.06 6.27
N LEU A 59 -10.38 -6.99 6.13
CA LEU A 59 -10.24 -8.35 6.68
C LEU A 59 -9.11 -9.13 6.01
N ALA A 60 -9.01 -9.04 4.69
CA ALA A 60 -7.92 -9.65 3.94
C ALA A 60 -6.56 -9.06 4.36
N ALA A 61 -6.49 -7.74 4.51
CA ALA A 61 -5.29 -7.05 4.96
C ALA A 61 -4.89 -7.43 6.39
N ALA A 62 -5.85 -7.53 7.31
CA ALA A 62 -5.59 -7.96 8.67
C ALA A 62 -5.02 -9.39 8.73
N LEU A 63 -5.59 -10.31 7.96
CA LEU A 63 -5.09 -11.67 7.85
C LEU A 63 -3.67 -11.70 7.28
N SER A 64 -3.43 -10.98 6.19
CA SER A 64 -2.12 -10.91 5.55
C SER A 64 -1.07 -10.21 6.43
N ALA A 65 -1.45 -9.21 7.20
CA ALA A 65 -0.56 -8.55 8.14
C ALA A 65 0.03 -9.53 9.16
N TRP A 66 -0.80 -10.43 9.67
CA TRP A 66 -0.34 -11.50 10.57
C TRP A 66 0.59 -12.50 9.85
N ILE A 67 0.22 -12.92 8.63
CA ILE A 67 0.97 -13.93 7.86
C ILE A 67 2.27 -13.36 7.31
N SER A 68 2.34 -12.07 6.98
CA SER A 68 3.48 -11.46 6.28
C SER A 68 4.81 -11.63 7.00
N GLY A 69 4.81 -11.54 8.33
CA GLY A 69 6.00 -11.79 9.15
C GLY A 69 6.49 -13.23 9.01
N VAL A 70 5.59 -14.20 9.12
CA VAL A 70 5.91 -15.63 8.98
C VAL A 70 6.45 -15.93 7.57
N VAL A 71 5.82 -15.39 6.54
CA VAL A 71 6.27 -15.56 5.15
C VAL A 71 7.66 -14.95 4.95
N ALA A 72 7.90 -13.76 5.50
CA ALA A 72 9.20 -13.09 5.42
C ALA A 72 10.33 -13.89 6.10
N GLU A 73 10.04 -14.61 7.17
CA GLU A 73 11.00 -15.51 7.82
C GLU A 73 11.28 -16.77 6.99
N ILE A 74 10.28 -17.31 6.30
CA ILE A 74 10.42 -18.55 5.50
C ILE A 74 11.16 -18.31 4.19
N ILE A 75 10.79 -17.26 3.43
CA ILE A 75 11.28 -17.04 2.06
C ILE A 75 12.21 -15.83 1.89
N THR A 76 12.39 -15.02 2.85
CA THR A 76 13.10 -13.74 2.96
C THR A 76 12.18 -12.52 2.82
N PRO A 77 12.48 -11.42 3.55
CA PRO A 77 11.69 -10.20 3.48
C PRO A 77 11.60 -9.59 2.06
N GLN A 78 12.73 -9.58 1.32
CA GLN A 78 12.79 -9.02 -0.03
C GLN A 78 11.89 -9.76 -1.02
N LYS A 79 11.87 -11.10 -0.95
CA LYS A 79 10.97 -11.91 -1.80
C LYS A 79 9.51 -11.71 -1.41
N THR A 80 9.22 -11.61 -0.12
CA THR A 80 7.87 -11.33 0.39
C THR A 80 7.39 -9.97 -0.09
N MET A 81 8.24 -8.93 -0.03
CA MET A 81 7.94 -7.61 -0.59
C MET A 81 7.65 -7.69 -2.09
N LEU A 82 8.49 -8.38 -2.87
CA LEU A 82 8.30 -8.52 -4.31
C LEU A 82 6.98 -9.22 -4.64
N ILE A 83 6.65 -10.30 -3.94
CA ILE A 83 5.37 -11.02 -4.12
C ILE A 83 4.20 -10.07 -3.80
N GLY A 84 4.23 -9.38 -2.67
CA GLY A 84 3.20 -8.41 -2.30
C GLY A 84 3.04 -7.31 -3.34
N PHE A 85 4.13 -6.73 -3.80
CA PHE A 85 4.14 -5.71 -4.82
C PHE A 85 3.52 -6.18 -6.14
N VAL A 86 3.97 -7.32 -6.67
CA VAL A 86 3.46 -7.86 -7.94
C VAL A 86 1.98 -8.20 -7.83
N LEU A 87 1.56 -8.86 -6.74
CA LEU A 87 0.15 -9.17 -6.49
C LEU A 87 -0.68 -7.89 -6.41
N TRP A 88 -0.21 -6.87 -5.69
CA TRP A 88 -0.92 -5.60 -5.58
C TRP A 88 -1.13 -4.97 -6.96
N CYS A 89 -0.09 -4.84 -7.77
CA CYS A 89 -0.16 -4.24 -9.10
C CYS A 89 -1.10 -5.02 -10.04
N VAL A 90 -0.97 -6.35 -10.10
CA VAL A 90 -1.81 -7.19 -10.94
C VAL A 90 -3.28 -7.08 -10.55
N PHE A 91 -3.59 -7.24 -9.26
CA PHE A 91 -4.98 -7.20 -8.79
C PHE A 91 -5.55 -5.78 -8.78
N HIS A 92 -4.73 -4.75 -8.71
CA HIS A 92 -5.17 -3.37 -8.94
C HIS A 92 -5.64 -3.18 -10.40
N VAL A 93 -4.86 -3.63 -11.37
CA VAL A 93 -5.27 -3.58 -12.80
C VAL A 93 -6.54 -4.37 -13.04
N LEU A 94 -6.65 -5.59 -12.52
CA LEU A 94 -7.85 -6.41 -12.66
C LEU A 94 -9.08 -5.74 -12.00
N PHE A 95 -8.89 -5.13 -10.84
CA PHE A 95 -9.91 -4.36 -10.14
C PHE A 95 -10.39 -3.17 -10.97
N LEU A 96 -9.48 -2.40 -11.60
CA LEU A 96 -9.84 -1.25 -12.43
C LEU A 96 -10.57 -1.69 -13.70
N VAL A 97 -10.05 -2.70 -14.40
CA VAL A 97 -10.57 -3.10 -15.72
C VAL A 97 -11.88 -3.89 -15.62
N PHE A 98 -11.90 -4.92 -14.78
CA PHE A 98 -13.01 -5.88 -14.72
C PHE A 98 -13.97 -5.62 -13.55
N GLY A 99 -13.50 -5.04 -12.45
CA GLY A 99 -14.34 -4.66 -11.33
C GLY A 99 -15.06 -3.34 -11.60
N LEU A 100 -14.33 -2.24 -11.51
CA LEU A 100 -14.89 -0.89 -11.66
C LEU A 100 -15.29 -0.58 -13.10
N GLY A 101 -14.41 -0.88 -14.08
CA GLY A 101 -14.64 -0.52 -15.49
C GLY A 101 -15.83 -1.24 -16.13
N GLN A 102 -16.22 -2.41 -15.62
CA GLN A 102 -17.42 -3.15 -16.06
C GLN A 102 -18.56 -3.05 -15.06
N ALA A 103 -18.44 -2.27 -13.99
CA ALA A 103 -19.37 -2.21 -12.87
C ALA A 103 -19.80 -3.60 -12.38
N ASN A 104 -18.85 -4.56 -12.33
CA ASN A 104 -19.12 -5.93 -11.93
C ASN A 104 -18.75 -6.10 -10.43
N TYR A 105 -19.79 -6.14 -9.59
CA TYR A 105 -19.63 -6.18 -8.15
C TYR A 105 -18.84 -7.41 -7.66
N ALA A 106 -19.12 -8.60 -8.21
CA ALA A 106 -18.46 -9.82 -7.80
C ALA A 106 -16.95 -9.80 -8.11
N LEU A 107 -16.57 -9.34 -9.31
CA LEU A 107 -15.16 -9.19 -9.70
C LEU A 107 -14.49 -8.04 -8.94
N MET A 108 -15.22 -6.96 -8.65
CA MET A 108 -14.73 -5.87 -7.81
C MET A 108 -14.36 -6.39 -6.40
N LEU A 109 -15.24 -7.12 -5.75
CA LEU A 109 -14.99 -7.72 -4.44
C LEU A 109 -13.82 -8.71 -4.48
N LEU A 110 -13.78 -9.58 -5.50
CA LEU A 110 -12.73 -10.59 -5.64
C LEU A 110 -11.35 -9.93 -5.75
N PHE A 111 -11.19 -9.02 -6.71
CA PHE A 111 -9.87 -8.42 -6.98
C PHE A 111 -9.46 -7.44 -5.89
N TYR A 112 -10.39 -6.67 -5.34
CA TYR A 112 -10.12 -5.76 -4.22
C TYR A 112 -9.74 -6.52 -2.95
N GLY A 113 -10.44 -7.63 -2.65
CA GLY A 113 -10.13 -8.50 -1.53
C GLY A 113 -8.74 -9.16 -1.65
N ILE A 114 -8.40 -9.71 -2.82
CA ILE A 114 -7.06 -10.30 -3.05
C ILE A 114 -5.97 -9.22 -2.95
N ARG A 115 -6.21 -8.02 -3.45
CA ARG A 115 -5.29 -6.89 -3.29
C ARG A 115 -5.10 -6.52 -1.81
N GLY A 116 -6.14 -6.65 -0.99
CA GLY A 116 -6.03 -6.51 0.47
C GLY A 116 -5.03 -7.48 1.09
N LEU A 117 -4.87 -8.71 0.55
CA LEU A 117 -3.80 -9.63 0.97
C LEU A 117 -2.41 -9.15 0.54
N ALA A 118 -2.31 -8.49 -0.58
CA ALA A 118 -1.04 -8.13 -1.22
C ALA A 118 -0.30 -7.00 -0.50
N TYR A 119 -1.02 -5.94 -0.10
CA TYR A 119 -0.41 -4.75 0.44
C TYR A 119 0.39 -5.00 1.75
N PRO A 120 -0.08 -5.79 2.71
CA PRO A 120 0.70 -6.05 3.93
C PRO A 120 1.94 -6.91 3.68
N LEU A 121 1.92 -7.80 2.68
CA LEU A 121 3.11 -8.57 2.29
C LEU A 121 4.24 -7.63 1.85
N PHE A 122 3.92 -6.55 1.13
CA PHE A 122 4.92 -5.55 0.76
C PHE A 122 5.38 -4.74 1.97
N LEU A 123 4.46 -4.17 2.73
CA LEU A 123 4.76 -3.21 3.78
C LEU A 123 5.38 -3.82 5.02
N TYR A 124 4.78 -4.88 5.56
CA TYR A 124 5.25 -5.43 6.83
C TYR A 124 6.53 -6.26 6.69
N ALA A 125 6.80 -6.81 5.50
CA ALA A 125 8.10 -7.41 5.24
C ALA A 125 9.25 -6.38 5.32
N PHE A 126 9.01 -5.09 5.00
CA PHE A 126 10.00 -4.04 5.19
C PHE A 126 10.27 -3.76 6.68
N ILE A 127 9.28 -3.94 7.57
CA ILE A 127 9.52 -3.88 9.02
C ILE A 127 10.55 -4.94 9.44
N VAL A 128 10.44 -6.16 8.87
CA VAL A 128 11.44 -7.22 9.12
C VAL A 128 12.81 -6.82 8.62
N VAL A 129 12.90 -6.17 7.44
CA VAL A 129 14.19 -5.61 6.95
C VAL A 129 14.75 -4.58 7.94
N ILE A 130 13.93 -3.68 8.47
CA ILE A 130 14.36 -2.68 9.46
C ILE A 130 14.94 -3.38 10.70
N ILE A 131 14.21 -4.35 11.27
CA ILE A 131 14.61 -5.06 12.48
C ILE A 131 15.94 -5.78 12.30
N HIS A 132 16.19 -6.38 11.15
CA HIS A 132 17.44 -7.10 10.86
C HIS A 132 18.63 -6.17 10.57
N ASN A 133 18.39 -4.95 10.10
CA ASN A 133 19.46 -4.04 9.68
C ASN A 133 19.74 -2.90 10.66
N VAL A 134 18.95 -2.79 11.73
CA VAL A 134 19.08 -1.73 12.72
C VAL A 134 19.38 -2.34 14.08
N ARG A 135 20.26 -1.71 14.84
CA ARG A 135 20.57 -2.15 16.22
C ARG A 135 19.30 -2.10 17.09
N SER A 136 19.18 -3.03 18.02
CA SER A 136 18.00 -3.18 18.89
C SER A 136 17.68 -1.92 19.70
N ASP A 137 18.72 -1.17 20.15
CA ASP A 137 18.58 0.09 20.89
C ASP A 137 18.06 1.27 20.02
N LYS A 138 18.02 1.11 18.69
CA LYS A 138 17.58 2.11 17.70
C LYS A 138 16.32 1.69 16.92
N SER A 139 15.87 0.48 17.10
CA SER A 139 14.72 -0.09 16.35
C SER A 139 13.44 0.74 16.54
N SER A 140 13.17 1.24 17.74
CA SER A 140 11.98 2.07 18.00
C SER A 140 11.96 3.36 17.19
N SER A 141 13.11 4.06 17.07
CA SER A 141 13.21 5.26 16.23
C SER A 141 13.04 4.94 14.75
N ALA A 142 13.65 3.86 14.27
CA ALA A 142 13.51 3.42 12.88
C ALA A 142 12.05 3.05 12.54
N LEU A 143 11.37 2.33 13.43
CA LEU A 143 9.95 2.03 13.28
C LEU A 143 9.06 3.28 13.37
N GLY A 144 9.43 4.25 14.20
CA GLY A 144 8.76 5.56 14.24
C GLY A 144 8.83 6.27 12.88
N TRP A 145 9.98 6.27 12.22
CA TRP A 145 10.14 6.79 10.86
C TRP A 145 9.32 6.01 9.83
N TYR A 146 9.27 4.67 9.95
CA TYR A 146 8.42 3.85 9.09
C TYR A 146 6.95 4.29 9.15
N TRP A 147 6.40 4.41 10.35
CA TRP A 147 5.01 4.82 10.52
C TRP A 147 4.78 6.28 10.12
N ALA A 148 5.79 7.16 10.29
CA ALA A 148 5.69 8.54 9.83
C ALA A 148 5.59 8.64 8.31
N VAL A 149 6.48 7.97 7.56
CA VAL A 149 6.44 7.99 6.08
C VAL A 149 5.21 7.27 5.53
N TYR A 150 4.79 6.17 6.17
CA TYR A 150 3.54 5.48 5.88
C TYR A 150 2.35 6.44 6.00
N SER A 151 2.22 7.12 7.15
CA SER A 151 1.10 8.00 7.43
C SER A 151 1.08 9.24 6.54
N VAL A 152 2.25 9.82 6.24
CA VAL A 152 2.36 10.94 5.28
C VAL A 152 1.95 10.47 3.88
N GLY A 153 2.39 9.28 3.45
CA GLY A 153 1.99 8.72 2.17
C GLY A 153 0.47 8.53 2.08
N ILE A 154 -0.08 7.68 2.93
CA ILE A 154 -1.49 7.29 2.84
C ILE A 154 -2.46 8.41 3.25
N GLY A 155 -2.18 9.09 4.36
CA GLY A 155 -3.12 10.03 4.98
C GLY A 155 -3.00 11.47 4.49
N VAL A 156 -1.79 11.91 4.11
CA VAL A 156 -1.57 13.30 3.65
C VAL A 156 -1.52 13.34 2.13
N ALA A 157 -0.48 12.78 1.51
CA ALA A 157 -0.30 12.86 0.06
C ALA A 157 -1.40 12.08 -0.67
N GLY A 158 -1.69 10.86 -0.22
CA GLY A 158 -2.70 9.98 -0.80
C GLY A 158 -4.12 10.56 -0.76
N SER A 159 -4.46 11.30 0.31
CA SER A 159 -5.77 11.95 0.39
C SER A 159 -5.82 13.29 -0.34
N TYR A 160 -4.69 14.02 -0.43
CA TYR A 160 -4.67 15.39 -0.97
C TYR A 160 -4.51 15.41 -2.50
N ILE A 161 -3.64 14.57 -3.08
CA ILE A 161 -3.38 14.54 -4.53
C ILE A 161 -4.65 14.28 -5.36
N PRO A 162 -5.57 13.37 -4.99
CA PRO A 162 -6.82 13.16 -5.71
C PRO A 162 -7.68 14.41 -5.87
N SER A 163 -7.63 15.35 -4.91
CA SER A 163 -8.38 16.61 -5.02
C SER A 163 -7.97 17.46 -6.23
N PHE A 164 -6.73 17.33 -6.70
CA PHE A 164 -6.24 17.99 -7.91
C PHE A 164 -6.40 17.12 -9.15
N THR A 165 -6.23 15.82 -9.04
CA THR A 165 -6.21 14.95 -10.22
C THR A 165 -7.61 14.61 -10.73
N ILE A 166 -8.57 14.40 -9.85
CA ILE A 166 -9.96 14.08 -10.22
C ILE A 166 -10.59 15.13 -11.15
N PRO A 167 -10.46 16.45 -10.90
CA PRO A 167 -11.01 17.46 -11.81
C PRO A 167 -10.42 17.45 -13.21
N HIS A 168 -9.21 16.90 -13.40
CA HIS A 168 -8.48 16.92 -14.67
C HIS A 168 -8.56 15.60 -15.44
N ILE A 169 -8.46 14.46 -14.73
CA ILE A 169 -8.39 13.12 -15.35
C ILE A 169 -9.49 12.17 -14.87
N GLY A 170 -10.39 12.65 -14.04
CA GLY A 170 -11.49 11.86 -13.48
C GLY A 170 -11.04 10.86 -12.41
N GLU A 171 -12.03 10.19 -11.81
CA GLU A 171 -11.80 9.21 -10.73
C GLU A 171 -11.05 7.98 -11.25
N MET A 172 -11.44 7.42 -12.39
CA MET A 172 -10.75 6.28 -13.01
C MET A 172 -9.32 6.63 -13.41
N GLY A 173 -9.07 7.81 -14.01
CA GLY A 173 -7.73 8.29 -14.34
C GLY A 173 -6.85 8.45 -13.11
N THR A 174 -7.44 8.92 -12.00
CA THR A 174 -6.73 9.06 -10.72
C THR A 174 -6.36 7.68 -10.13
N LEU A 175 -7.19 6.65 -10.31
CA LEU A 175 -6.84 5.28 -9.90
C LEU A 175 -5.71 4.68 -10.77
N TRP A 176 -5.66 5.00 -12.07
CA TRP A 176 -4.50 4.62 -12.90
C TRP A 176 -3.22 5.36 -12.49
N LEU A 177 -3.33 6.62 -12.06
CA LEU A 177 -2.22 7.36 -11.49
C LEU A 177 -1.74 6.75 -10.16
N ALA A 178 -2.66 6.23 -9.34
CA ALA A 178 -2.32 5.47 -8.12
C ALA A 178 -1.40 4.29 -8.44
N LEU A 179 -1.70 3.53 -9.52
CA LEU A 179 -0.82 2.46 -10.00
C LEU A 179 0.57 2.98 -10.34
N ALA A 180 0.68 4.14 -11.01
CA ALA A 180 1.98 4.71 -11.36
C ALA A 180 2.82 5.05 -10.11
N PHE A 181 2.20 5.60 -9.06
CA PHE A 181 2.85 5.84 -7.78
C PHE A 181 3.29 4.52 -7.13
N CYS A 182 2.43 3.50 -7.11
CA CYS A 182 2.78 2.20 -6.54
C CYS A 182 3.91 1.52 -7.32
N LEU A 183 3.91 1.61 -8.65
CA LEU A 183 5.03 1.12 -9.49
C LEU A 183 6.33 1.86 -9.17
N ALA A 184 6.29 3.18 -9.03
CA ALA A 184 7.48 3.98 -8.69
C ALA A 184 8.00 3.67 -7.27
N GLY A 185 7.11 3.35 -6.32
CA GLY A 185 7.49 2.98 -4.95
C GLY A 185 7.90 1.51 -4.79
N GLY A 186 7.59 0.65 -5.75
CA GLY A 186 7.92 -0.79 -5.69
C GLY A 186 9.22 -1.17 -6.41
N VAL A 187 9.84 -0.24 -7.14
CA VAL A 187 11.10 -0.41 -7.89
C VAL A 187 12.23 0.28 -7.16
#